data_87810734856fc9cf110d0bad5dc4949a
#
_entry.id   87810734856fc9cf110d0bad5dc4949a
#
_cell.length_a   1.000
_cell.length_b   1.000
_cell.length_c   1.000
_cell.angle_alpha   90.00
_cell.angle_beta   90.00
_cell.angle_gamma   90.00
#
_symmetry.space_group_name_H-M   'P 1'
#
loop_
_entity.id
_entity.type
_entity.pdbx_description
1 polymer ?
#
loop_
_entity_poly.entity_id
_entity_poly.type
_entity_poly.pdbx_seq_one_letter_code
_entity_poly.pdbx_strand_id
1 'polypeptide(L)'
;ARVGAYYAGPGNRFWPVLHESGLTPHLFAPAEFQELLSLGIGLTDLAKHDAGMDIALSSAAYDTDALYAKVEAAAPAILAFTGKRPAGLFLLKTLGMSITDYGEQPVRLGGTRIFVLPSPSGAARRWWSAEPWHTLAARHRELREVT
;
A
#
# COMPACT_ATOMS: atom_id res chain seq x y z
N ALA A 1 15.24 6.59 8.09
CA ALA A 1 14.65 6.19 9.35
C ALA A 1 14.92 4.72 9.61
N ARG A 2 14.90 4.33 10.87
CA ARG A 2 15.09 2.97 11.19
C ARG A 2 13.90 2.18 10.86
N VAL A 3 14.11 0.93 10.49
CA VAL A 3 13.04 0.04 10.12
C VAL A 3 12.00 -0.08 11.22
N GLY A 4 12.43 -0.19 12.47
CA GLY A 4 11.51 -0.31 13.60
C GLY A 4 10.69 0.93 13.88
N ALA A 5 11.04 2.07 13.27
CA ALA A 5 10.32 3.31 13.45
C ALA A 5 9.51 3.71 12.23
N TYR A 6 9.35 2.80 11.29
CA TYR A 6 8.67 3.09 10.04
C TYR A 6 7.22 3.52 10.32
N TYR A 7 6.82 4.66 9.78
CA TYR A 7 5.51 5.27 10.00
C TYR A 7 5.24 5.59 11.48
N ALA A 8 6.27 5.81 12.27
CA ALA A 8 6.11 6.08 13.70
C ALA A 8 6.01 7.56 14.06
N GLY A 9 6.09 8.46 13.09
CA GLY A 9 6.08 9.89 13.37
C GLY A 9 4.78 10.35 14.01
N PRO A 10 4.84 11.45 14.77
CA PRO A 10 3.64 11.98 15.41
C PRO A 10 2.57 12.30 14.38
N GLY A 11 1.34 11.94 14.66
CA GLY A 11 0.23 12.21 13.77
C GLY A 11 0.14 11.29 12.57
N ASN A 12 1.04 10.32 12.43
CA ASN A 12 0.94 9.37 11.33
C ASN A 12 -0.18 8.37 11.60
N ARG A 13 -1.04 8.17 10.64
CA ARG A 13 -2.23 7.34 10.78
C ARG A 13 -2.08 5.93 10.20
N PHE A 14 -0.88 5.57 9.78
CA PHE A 14 -0.68 4.30 9.09
C PHE A 14 -1.10 3.10 9.93
N TRP A 15 -0.50 2.94 11.12
CA TRP A 15 -0.82 1.79 11.96
C TRP A 15 -2.25 1.83 12.48
N PRO A 16 -2.75 2.99 12.95
CA PRO A 16 -4.15 3.05 13.35
C PRO A 16 -5.13 2.68 12.25
N VAL A 17 -4.91 3.15 11.01
CA VAL A 17 -5.88 2.87 9.95
C VAL A 17 -5.82 1.42 9.50
N LEU A 18 -4.68 0.77 9.57
CA LEU A 18 -4.61 -0.67 9.27
C LEU A 18 -5.50 -1.45 10.23
N HIS A 19 -5.47 -1.08 11.50
CA HIS A 19 -6.30 -1.75 12.49
C HIS A 19 -7.77 -1.37 12.34
N GLU A 20 -8.07 -0.08 12.20
CA GLU A 20 -9.45 0.37 12.07
C GLU A 20 -10.16 -0.21 10.86
N SER A 21 -9.44 -0.38 9.78
CA SER A 21 -10.01 -0.93 8.56
C SER A 21 -10.13 -2.44 8.58
N GLY A 22 -9.50 -3.10 9.55
CA GLY A 22 -9.55 -4.56 9.67
C GLY A 22 -8.42 -5.29 8.97
N LEU A 23 -7.42 -4.56 8.46
CA LEU A 23 -6.27 -5.21 7.82
C LEU A 23 -5.38 -5.92 8.85
N THR A 24 -5.32 -5.40 10.07
CA THR A 24 -4.61 -6.08 11.15
C THR A 24 -5.57 -6.43 12.27
N PRO A 25 -5.35 -7.54 13.00
CA PRO A 25 -6.27 -7.97 14.04
C PRO A 25 -6.21 -7.13 15.31
N HIS A 26 -5.12 -6.39 15.48
CA HIS A 26 -4.97 -5.47 16.61
C HIS A 26 -4.11 -4.30 16.15
N LEU A 27 -3.96 -3.31 16.99
CA LEU A 27 -3.12 -2.17 16.66
C LEU A 27 -1.66 -2.57 16.79
N PHE A 28 -0.97 -2.64 15.66
CA PHE A 28 0.45 -2.99 15.64
C PHE A 28 1.30 -1.82 16.07
N ALA A 29 2.35 -2.10 16.85
CA ALA A 29 3.43 -1.13 17.05
C ALA A 29 4.30 -1.13 15.79
N PRO A 30 4.97 -0.02 15.47
CA PRO A 30 5.83 0.00 14.27
C PRO A 30 6.86 -1.11 14.23
N ALA A 31 7.36 -1.55 15.37
CA ALA A 31 8.33 -2.63 15.43
C ALA A 31 7.75 -3.98 14.99
N GLU A 32 6.44 -4.10 14.94
CA GLU A 32 5.77 -5.34 14.53
C GLU A 32 5.55 -5.42 13.03
N PHE A 33 6.17 -4.53 12.26
CA PHE A 33 5.90 -4.44 10.81
C PHE A 33 6.11 -5.76 10.07
N GLN A 34 7.00 -6.61 10.55
CA GLN A 34 7.25 -7.89 9.89
C GLN A 34 6.07 -8.85 10.00
N GLU A 35 5.21 -8.66 10.98
CA GLU A 35 4.04 -9.50 11.11
C GLU A 35 3.00 -9.26 10.03
N LEU A 36 3.13 -8.15 9.30
CA LEU A 36 2.23 -7.88 8.17
C LEU A 36 2.35 -8.96 7.10
N LEU A 37 3.54 -9.53 6.92
CA LEU A 37 3.73 -10.55 5.90
C LEU A 37 2.86 -11.77 6.13
N SER A 38 2.62 -12.14 7.38
CA SER A 38 1.76 -13.28 7.67
C SER A 38 0.30 -12.98 7.32
N LEU A 39 -0.03 -11.70 7.17
CA LEU A 39 -1.35 -11.27 6.75
C LEU A 39 -1.43 -11.01 5.25
N GLY A 40 -0.37 -11.30 4.53
CA GLY A 40 -0.31 -11.08 3.10
C GLY A 40 0.00 -9.65 2.69
N ILE A 41 0.52 -8.83 3.61
CA ILE A 41 0.79 -7.42 3.35
C ILE A 41 2.30 -7.17 3.39
N GLY A 42 2.85 -6.66 2.30
CA GLY A 42 4.26 -6.33 2.23
C GLY A 42 4.47 -4.83 2.07
N LEU A 43 5.56 -4.31 2.62
CA LEU A 43 5.94 -2.91 2.46
C LEU A 43 7.09 -2.87 1.47
N THR A 44 6.87 -2.30 0.31
CA THR A 44 7.85 -2.38 -0.78
C THR A 44 9.17 -1.69 -0.46
N ASP A 45 9.11 -0.69 0.41
CA ASP A 45 10.32 0.06 0.74
C ASP A 45 11.32 -0.78 1.55
N LEU A 46 10.84 -1.85 2.17
CA LEU A 46 11.69 -2.68 3.00
C LEU A 46 12.05 -3.98 2.34
N ALA A 47 11.54 -4.21 1.19
CA ALA A 47 11.46 -5.47 0.75
C ALA A 47 12.41 -6.10 0.05
N LYS A 48 12.57 -7.26 0.21
CA LYS A 48 13.20 -8.04 -0.54
C LYS A 48 12.35 -9.11 -0.77
N HIS A 49 11.47 -9.30 -1.18
CA HIS A 49 10.76 -10.39 -1.37
C HIS A 49 9.60 -10.16 -1.71
N ASP A 50 8.69 -10.42 -1.96
CA ASP A 50 8.41 -11.58 -1.58
C ASP A 50 7.23 -12.12 -2.20
N ALA A 51 7.33 -13.22 -2.80
CA ALA A 51 6.21 -13.97 -3.31
C ALA A 51 5.23 -14.20 -2.18
N GLY A 52 3.96 -14.31 -2.47
CA GLY A 52 2.97 -14.62 -1.46
C GLY A 52 2.28 -13.43 -0.83
N MET A 53 2.64 -12.21 -1.22
CA MET A 53 1.90 -11.05 -0.76
C MET A 53 0.60 -10.91 -1.52
N ASP A 54 -0.46 -10.58 -0.80
CA ASP A 54 -1.70 -10.17 -1.46
C ASP A 54 -1.64 -8.71 -1.82
N ILE A 55 -1.11 -7.89 -0.91
CA ILE A 55 -1.02 -6.45 -1.04
C ILE A 55 0.42 -6.00 -0.90
N ALA A 56 0.90 -5.21 -1.85
CA ALA A 56 2.17 -4.52 -1.72
C ALA A 56 1.87 -3.05 -1.48
N LEU A 57 2.25 -2.52 -0.33
CA LEU A 57 2.08 -1.11 0.00
C LEU A 57 3.35 -0.36 -0.35
N SER A 58 3.22 0.75 -1.05
CA SER A 58 4.36 1.53 -1.48
C SER A 58 4.16 3.02 -1.22
N SER A 59 5.17 3.65 -0.62
CA SER A 59 5.22 5.11 -0.50
C SER A 59 6.30 5.69 -1.39
N ALA A 60 7.04 4.85 -2.10
CA ALA A 60 8.18 5.30 -2.90
C ALA A 60 7.74 6.00 -4.16
N ALA A 61 8.41 7.07 -4.49
CA ALA A 61 8.06 7.87 -5.64
C ALA A 61 9.16 7.98 -6.68
N TYR A 62 10.38 7.56 -6.36
CA TYR A 62 11.46 7.91 -7.25
C TYR A 62 12.06 6.78 -8.04
N ASP A 63 11.94 5.59 -7.75
CA ASP A 63 12.53 4.54 -8.58
C ASP A 63 11.41 3.67 -9.11
N THR A 64 10.74 4.18 -10.13
CA THR A 64 9.61 3.48 -10.72
C THR A 64 10.04 2.19 -11.39
N ASP A 65 11.24 2.15 -11.97
CA ASP A 65 11.72 0.92 -12.61
C ASP A 65 11.96 -0.19 -11.59
N ALA A 66 12.55 0.16 -10.45
CA ALA A 66 12.78 -0.82 -9.40
C ALA A 66 11.47 -1.32 -8.82
N LEU A 67 10.50 -0.43 -8.62
CA LEU A 67 9.20 -0.83 -8.10
C LEU A 67 8.48 -1.74 -9.10
N TYR A 68 8.52 -1.38 -10.38
CA TYR A 68 7.91 -2.21 -11.43
C TYR A 68 8.49 -3.62 -11.40
N ALA A 69 9.82 -3.74 -11.31
CA ALA A 69 10.47 -5.04 -11.28
C ALA A 69 10.06 -5.86 -10.05
N LYS A 70 9.95 -5.21 -8.90
CA LYS A 70 9.51 -5.90 -7.69
C LYS A 70 8.08 -6.42 -7.81
N VAL A 71 7.20 -5.59 -8.34
CA VAL A 71 5.80 -5.97 -8.50
C VAL A 71 5.67 -7.10 -9.50
N GLU A 72 6.40 -7.01 -10.59
CA GLU A 72 6.36 -8.06 -11.60
C GLU A 72 6.84 -9.40 -11.03
N ALA A 73 7.91 -9.36 -10.25
CA ALA A 73 8.48 -10.58 -9.66
C ALA A 73 7.57 -11.17 -8.59
N ALA A 74 6.99 -10.34 -7.73
CA ALA A 74 6.17 -10.82 -6.63
C ALA A 74 4.73 -11.10 -7.04
N ALA A 75 4.26 -10.43 -8.09
CA ALA A 75 2.91 -10.58 -8.62
C ALA A 75 1.83 -10.51 -7.53
N PRO A 76 1.81 -9.44 -6.71
CA PRO A 76 0.78 -9.32 -5.69
C PRO A 76 -0.58 -9.12 -6.36
N ALA A 77 -1.64 -9.44 -5.65
CA ALA A 77 -2.98 -9.18 -6.18
C ALA A 77 -3.27 -7.69 -6.23
N ILE A 78 -2.69 -6.91 -5.30
CA ILE A 78 -2.92 -5.48 -5.20
C ILE A 78 -1.61 -4.75 -4.94
N LEU A 79 -1.38 -3.65 -5.67
CA LEU A 79 -0.34 -2.70 -5.37
C LEU A 79 -1.05 -1.43 -4.90
N ALA A 80 -0.81 -1.01 -3.66
CA ALA A 80 -1.48 0.14 -3.08
C ALA A 80 -0.46 1.22 -2.73
N PHE A 81 -0.64 2.40 -3.28
CA PHE A 81 0.23 3.54 -3.01
C PHE A 81 -0.34 4.36 -1.86
N THR A 82 0.52 4.75 -0.95
CA THR A 82 0.11 5.57 0.19
C THR A 82 0.29 7.04 -0.11
N GLY A 83 -0.30 7.49 -1.19
CA GLY A 83 -0.26 8.88 -1.62
C GLY A 83 -0.47 8.99 -3.11
N LYS A 84 -1.05 10.11 -3.55
CA LYS A 84 -1.27 10.34 -4.98
C LYS A 84 0.02 10.60 -5.74
N ARG A 85 0.98 11.24 -5.10
CA ARG A 85 2.20 11.61 -5.81
C ARG A 85 3.01 10.40 -6.26
N PRO A 86 3.33 9.44 -5.39
CA PRO A 86 4.05 8.27 -5.87
C PRO A 86 3.24 7.45 -6.87
N ALA A 87 1.93 7.36 -6.67
CA ALA A 87 1.08 6.63 -7.60
C ALA A 87 1.08 7.31 -8.97
N GLY A 88 0.98 8.63 -8.99
CA GLY A 88 0.94 9.37 -10.24
C GLY A 88 2.22 9.21 -11.04
N LEU A 89 3.37 9.29 -10.37
CA LEU A 89 4.63 9.10 -11.04
C LEU A 89 4.77 7.70 -11.62
N PHE A 90 4.39 6.71 -10.84
CA PHE A 90 4.48 5.32 -11.27
C PHE A 90 3.57 5.05 -12.47
N LEU A 91 2.31 5.45 -12.39
CA LEU A 91 1.35 5.16 -13.45
C LEU A 91 1.65 5.93 -14.71
N LEU A 92 2.15 7.15 -14.58
CA LEU A 92 2.53 7.93 -15.75
C LEU A 92 3.68 7.26 -16.50
N LYS A 93 4.69 6.81 -15.77
CA LYS A 93 5.87 6.19 -16.38
C LYS A 93 5.62 4.79 -16.90
N THR A 94 4.78 4.02 -16.23
CA THR A 94 4.58 2.62 -16.61
C THR A 94 3.42 2.41 -17.59
N LEU A 95 2.35 3.18 -17.42
CA LEU A 95 1.13 2.99 -18.22
C LEU A 95 0.68 4.23 -18.96
N GLY A 96 1.40 5.35 -18.80
CA GLY A 96 1.04 6.60 -19.47
C GLY A 96 -0.27 7.18 -18.99
N MET A 97 -0.67 6.89 -17.75
CA MET A 97 -1.96 7.29 -17.24
C MET A 97 -1.86 8.27 -16.10
N SER A 98 -2.89 9.12 -15.96
CA SER A 98 -2.99 10.07 -14.87
C SER A 98 -3.98 9.56 -13.84
N ILE A 99 -3.80 10.01 -12.59
CA ILE A 99 -4.71 9.67 -11.52
C ILE A 99 -5.69 10.80 -11.30
N THR A 100 -6.95 10.47 -11.15
CA THR A 100 -7.96 11.48 -10.84
C THR A 100 -8.47 11.34 -9.41
N ASP A 101 -8.67 10.13 -8.92
CA ASP A 101 -9.28 9.89 -7.64
C ASP A 101 -8.53 8.88 -6.80
N TYR A 102 -8.79 8.92 -5.49
CA TYR A 102 -8.33 7.86 -4.60
C TYR A 102 -9.16 6.59 -4.84
N GLY A 103 -8.66 5.48 -4.33
CA GLY A 103 -9.34 4.21 -4.41
C GLY A 103 -8.79 3.29 -5.47
N GLU A 104 -9.56 2.31 -5.83
CA GLU A 104 -9.15 1.35 -6.86
C GLU A 104 -9.17 2.03 -8.23
N GLN A 105 -8.07 1.90 -8.96
CA GLN A 105 -7.94 2.52 -10.27
C GLN A 105 -8.55 1.64 -11.36
N PRO A 106 -8.98 2.22 -12.48
CA PRO A 106 -9.58 1.43 -13.56
C PRO A 106 -8.58 0.63 -14.38
N VAL A 107 -7.31 0.67 -14.02
CA VAL A 107 -6.26 -0.01 -14.76
C VAL A 107 -5.60 -1.05 -13.88
N ARG A 108 -4.93 -2.01 -14.51
CA ARG A 108 -4.16 -3.02 -13.80
C ARG A 108 -2.78 -3.13 -14.41
N LEU A 109 -1.84 -3.61 -13.60
CA LEU A 109 -0.50 -3.89 -14.06
C LEU A 109 -0.42 -5.42 -14.15
N GLY A 110 -0.63 -5.96 -15.35
CA GLY A 110 -0.83 -7.40 -15.49
C GLY A 110 -2.08 -7.81 -14.72
N GLY A 111 -1.94 -8.74 -13.80
CA GLY A 111 -3.04 -9.15 -12.93
C GLY A 111 -3.15 -8.36 -11.64
N THR A 112 -2.24 -7.40 -11.43
CA THR A 112 -2.19 -6.65 -10.18
C THR A 112 -3.13 -5.44 -10.24
N ARG A 113 -4.07 -5.36 -9.29
CA ARG A 113 -4.94 -4.19 -9.17
C ARG A 113 -4.18 -3.05 -8.54
N ILE A 114 -4.51 -1.83 -8.90
CA ILE A 114 -3.83 -0.64 -8.40
C ILE A 114 -4.79 0.16 -7.52
N PHE A 115 -4.35 0.48 -6.30
CA PHE A 115 -5.09 1.34 -5.38
C PHE A 115 -4.27 2.58 -5.07
N VAL A 116 -4.96 3.70 -4.93
CA VAL A 116 -4.34 4.95 -4.49
C VAL A 116 -5.01 5.36 -3.20
N LEU A 117 -4.23 5.49 -2.14
CA LEU A 117 -4.74 5.78 -0.81
C LEU A 117 -4.28 7.16 -0.36
N PRO A 118 -5.08 7.85 0.46
CA PRO A 118 -4.60 9.08 1.06
C PRO A 118 -3.38 8.79 1.94
N SER A 119 -2.39 9.68 1.86
CA SER A 119 -1.18 9.51 2.66
C SER A 119 -1.53 9.54 4.16
N PRO A 120 -1.00 8.60 4.95
CA PRO A 120 -1.24 8.60 6.39
C PRO A 120 -0.36 9.58 7.16
N SER A 121 0.52 10.30 6.47
CA SER A 121 1.43 11.25 7.09
C SER A 121 0.65 12.37 7.78
N GLY A 122 1.10 12.80 8.95
CA GLY A 122 0.49 13.94 9.63
C GLY A 122 0.59 15.21 8.81
N ALA A 123 1.60 15.34 7.95
CA ALA A 123 1.74 16.52 7.10
C ALA A 123 0.69 16.57 6.00
N ALA A 124 0.08 15.45 5.67
CA ALA A 124 -0.90 15.36 4.60
C ALA A 124 -2.34 15.30 5.12
N ARG A 125 -2.57 15.66 6.37
CA ARG A 125 -3.89 15.46 7.01
C ARG A 125 -5.03 16.20 6.35
N ARG A 126 -4.75 17.23 5.55
CA ARG A 126 -5.80 17.97 4.84
C ARG A 126 -6.57 17.11 3.88
N TRP A 127 -5.92 16.11 3.33
CA TRP A 127 -6.53 15.23 2.34
C TRP A 127 -6.84 13.86 2.92
N TRP A 128 -6.78 13.72 4.24
CA TRP A 128 -6.97 12.42 4.87
C TRP A 128 -8.42 11.96 4.76
N SER A 129 -8.58 10.71 4.41
CA SER A 129 -9.84 10.00 4.49
C SER A 129 -9.53 8.53 4.70
N ALA A 130 -10.21 7.91 5.62
CA ALA A 130 -10.02 6.48 5.85
C ALA A 130 -10.79 5.61 4.86
N GLU A 131 -11.73 6.18 4.12
CA GLU A 131 -12.60 5.40 3.27
C GLU A 131 -11.87 4.56 2.22
N PRO A 132 -10.90 5.10 1.47
CA PRO A 132 -10.17 4.25 0.52
C PRO A 132 -9.41 3.11 1.19
N TRP A 133 -8.95 3.32 2.42
CA TRP A 133 -8.30 2.27 3.19
C TRP A 133 -9.29 1.17 3.56
N HIS A 134 -10.52 1.54 3.90
CA HIS A 134 -11.57 0.54 4.18
C HIS A 134 -11.94 -0.24 2.94
N THR A 135 -11.96 0.42 1.78
CA THR A 135 -12.23 -0.26 0.52
C THR A 135 -11.12 -1.28 0.21
N LEU A 136 -9.86 -0.89 0.45
CA LEU A 136 -8.74 -1.80 0.28
C LEU A 136 -8.89 -3.02 1.19
N ALA A 137 -9.25 -2.80 2.45
CA ALA A 137 -9.42 -3.90 3.39
C ALA A 137 -10.53 -4.85 2.96
N ALA A 138 -11.63 -4.30 2.44
CA ALA A 138 -12.72 -5.13 1.96
C ALA A 138 -12.29 -5.99 0.78
N ARG A 139 -11.52 -5.40 -0.15
CA ARG A 139 -11.02 -6.16 -1.29
C ARG A 139 -10.06 -7.26 -0.84
N HIS A 140 -9.23 -6.96 0.15
CA HIS A 140 -8.29 -7.94 0.69
C HIS A 140 -9.03 -9.14 1.30
N ARG A 141 -10.10 -8.86 2.05
CA ARG A 141 -10.92 -9.94 2.62
C ARG A 141 -11.52 -10.81 1.53
N GLU A 142 -12.03 -10.19 0.48
CA GLU A 142 -12.61 -10.93 -0.64
C GLU A 142 -11.59 -11.87 -1.27
N LEU A 143 -10.38 -11.40 -1.45
CA LEU A 143 -9.32 -12.21 -2.05
C LEU A 143 -8.98 -13.41 -1.17
N ARG A 144 -8.95 -13.21 0.14
CA ARG A 144 -8.60 -14.30 1.05
C ARG A 144 -9.73 -15.30 1.22
N GLU A 145 -10.97 -14.88 1.06
CA GLU A 145 -12.11 -15.78 1.16
C GLU A 145 -12.23 -16.70 -0.05
N VAL A 146 -11.72 -16.27 -1.19
CA VAL A 146 -11.78 -17.06 -2.40
C VAL A 146 -10.80 -18.24 -2.36
N THR A 147 -9.75 -18.10 -1.60
CA THR A 147 -8.79 -19.18 -1.48
C THR A 147 -9.07 -20.03 -0.27
#